data_a423f995cdf1308e8c931e925d7a8d3d
#
_entry.id   a423f995cdf1308e8c931e925d7a8d3d
#
_cell.length_a   1.000
_cell.length_b   1.000
_cell.length_c   1.000
_cell.angle_alpha   90.00
_cell.angle_beta   90.00
_cell.angle_gamma   90.00
#
_symmetry.space_group_name_H-M   'P 1'
#
loop_
_entity.id
_entity.type
_entity.pdbx_description
1 polymer ?
#
loop_
_entity_poly.entity_id
_entity_poly.type
_entity_poly.pdbx_seq_one_letter_code
_entity_poly.pdbx_strand_id
1 'polypeptide(L)'
;MIVDSLVANGIDRVFCVPGESYLGLLDALYGRTDIDTVACRHEAGAGFMAVADARLTGRPGVACVSRGPGATNAAIAVHTAQQDEVPFILIIGQVPARNVRRDSFQEIDYRQMYGAIAKWCAEVTDPGRMAETMLRAIQTATTGTPGPVVIAVPEDVLTAPTDAAPVGPQAAVRAAAVPADVATLRGWLEAATRPLVLCGRSLDRPGGRGALRTFLEQWNLPAVVSFRSQDLLPNAHRLYAGDMGLANPPDQMAVLRRADLLLVLGARITDITSQGYTYPDLVRPQMRLVHVHPDPSAIGTHFAADLAIACDPQEMIAALGAPARQPDDAARAKWIDALAAERRKIATPQHFEVDDGVPFEDVVALIGRNLPQDAIVTVDAGTFGVPVYRVIPFAPPQRLLAPIAGAMGFGVPAAVAAGLREPARPIICFVGDGGFLMTGNELTVAMERKLPLKVILSENRSYASIWIQQERDHPGRTVGTMFANPDFVLIGRAFGFEVTGIKSRQQLDGLPRILAKDGPQFVIIETSMDAVRPKRGEDL
;
A
#
# COMPACT_ATOMS: atom_id res chain seq x y z
N MET A 1 -8.21 28.01 10.40
CA MET A 1 -9.28 26.98 10.45
C MET A 1 -8.85 25.62 9.88
N ILE A 2 -8.43 25.51 8.59
CA ILE A 2 -8.00 24.21 8.02
C ILE A 2 -6.87 23.61 8.83
N VAL A 3 -5.76 24.35 9.02
CA VAL A 3 -4.57 23.88 9.77
C VAL A 3 -4.94 23.48 11.21
N ASP A 4 -5.74 24.30 11.89
CA ASP A 4 -6.16 24.01 13.27
C ASP A 4 -7.04 22.76 13.35
N SER A 5 -7.91 22.54 12.35
CA SER A 5 -8.71 21.31 12.26
C SER A 5 -7.84 20.08 12.02
N LEU A 6 -6.79 20.18 11.20
CA LEU A 6 -5.81 19.08 10.98
C LEU A 6 -5.10 18.76 12.29
N VAL A 7 -4.52 19.76 12.94
CA VAL A 7 -3.77 19.60 14.21
C VAL A 7 -4.68 19.08 15.33
N ALA A 8 -5.88 19.64 15.49
CA ALA A 8 -6.86 19.17 16.46
C ALA A 8 -7.23 17.69 16.29
N ASN A 9 -7.11 17.15 15.08
CA ASN A 9 -7.33 15.73 14.76
C ASN A 9 -6.03 14.90 14.73
N GLY A 10 -4.94 15.42 15.26
CA GLY A 10 -3.67 14.73 15.39
C GLY A 10 -2.90 14.59 14.07
N ILE A 11 -3.27 15.33 13.03
CA ILE A 11 -2.52 15.38 11.77
C ILE A 11 -1.41 16.42 11.93
N ASP A 12 -0.19 15.93 11.98
CA ASP A 12 1.02 16.68 12.32
C ASP A 12 1.96 16.89 11.13
N ARG A 13 1.50 16.56 9.90
CA ARG A 13 2.28 16.75 8.68
C ARG A 13 1.40 16.95 7.47
N VAL A 14 1.84 17.85 6.57
CA VAL A 14 1.26 18.05 5.24
C VAL A 14 2.36 17.99 4.19
N PHE A 15 2.04 17.45 3.03
CA PHE A 15 2.91 17.39 1.86
C PHE A 15 2.37 18.33 0.80
N CYS A 16 3.23 19.14 0.18
CA CYS A 16 2.73 20.12 -0.77
C CYS A 16 3.73 20.44 -1.88
N VAL A 17 3.20 20.85 -3.01
CA VAL A 17 3.94 21.65 -3.99
C VAL A 17 3.35 23.06 -3.93
N PRO A 18 4.11 24.06 -3.44
CA PRO A 18 3.61 25.41 -3.26
C PRO A 18 3.02 26.00 -4.54
N GLY A 19 1.86 26.68 -4.41
CA GLY A 19 1.18 27.29 -5.53
C GLY A 19 0.35 28.50 -5.12
N GLU A 20 0.13 29.41 -6.07
CA GLU A 20 -0.54 30.70 -5.81
C GLU A 20 -1.98 30.57 -5.35
N SER A 21 -2.70 29.52 -5.78
CA SER A 21 -4.13 29.36 -5.49
C SER A 21 -4.45 28.97 -4.05
N TYR A 22 -3.43 28.74 -3.19
CA TYR A 22 -3.63 28.44 -1.77
C TYR A 22 -2.63 29.14 -0.85
N LEU A 23 -2.22 30.36 -1.22
CA LEU A 23 -1.31 31.18 -0.40
C LEU A 23 -1.83 31.39 1.02
N GLY A 24 -3.14 31.58 1.20
CA GLY A 24 -3.72 31.70 2.54
C GLY A 24 -3.53 30.46 3.43
N LEU A 25 -3.47 29.25 2.83
CA LEU A 25 -3.14 28.05 3.58
C LEU A 25 -1.64 27.97 3.88
N LEU A 26 -0.77 28.37 2.96
CA LEU A 26 0.67 28.41 3.18
C LEU A 26 1.04 29.44 4.28
N ASP A 27 0.36 30.60 4.28
CA ASP A 27 0.51 31.62 5.32
C ASP A 27 0.09 31.07 6.69
N ALA A 28 -1.03 30.34 6.76
CA ALA A 28 -1.50 29.70 7.98
C ALA A 28 -0.57 28.59 8.52
N LEU A 29 0.29 28.01 7.66
CA LEU A 29 1.31 27.04 8.03
C LEU A 29 2.62 27.71 8.48
N TYR A 30 2.83 28.99 8.15
CA TYR A 30 4.05 29.71 8.49
C TYR A 30 4.26 29.80 10.00
N GLY A 31 5.47 29.44 10.43
CA GLY A 31 5.84 29.49 11.85
C GLY A 31 5.19 28.43 12.76
N ARG A 32 4.34 27.53 12.23
CA ARG A 32 3.76 26.44 13.02
C ARG A 32 4.83 25.40 13.36
N THR A 33 4.86 24.96 14.61
CA THR A 33 5.76 23.90 15.11
C THR A 33 5.04 22.59 15.43
N ASP A 34 3.72 22.62 15.39
CA ASP A 34 2.83 21.48 15.67
C ASP A 34 2.38 20.75 14.40
N ILE A 35 2.75 21.25 13.23
CA ILE A 35 2.53 20.61 11.94
C ILE A 35 3.74 20.83 11.02
N ASP A 36 4.34 19.76 10.54
CA ASP A 36 5.48 19.79 9.61
C ASP A 36 5.00 19.98 8.17
N THR A 37 5.53 20.99 7.49
CA THR A 37 5.23 21.24 6.06
C THR A 37 6.37 20.73 5.21
N VAL A 38 6.10 19.71 4.40
CA VAL A 38 7.07 19.08 3.49
C VAL A 38 6.86 19.58 2.07
N ALA A 39 7.79 20.42 1.59
CA ALA A 39 7.77 20.90 0.21
C ALA A 39 8.33 19.83 -0.74
N CYS A 40 7.49 19.27 -1.58
CA CYS A 40 7.80 18.25 -2.58
C CYS A 40 8.16 18.88 -3.94
N ARG A 41 8.59 18.06 -4.89
CA ARG A 41 8.98 18.53 -6.24
C ARG A 41 7.97 18.20 -7.31
N HIS A 42 7.03 17.30 -6.99
CA HIS A 42 5.93 16.92 -7.87
C HIS A 42 4.70 16.52 -7.05
N GLU A 43 3.51 16.87 -7.48
CA GLU A 43 2.27 16.63 -6.71
C GLU A 43 1.92 15.15 -6.58
N ALA A 44 2.29 14.32 -7.57
CA ALA A 44 2.20 12.86 -7.41
C ALA A 44 3.10 12.37 -6.27
N GLY A 45 4.32 12.90 -6.16
CA GLY A 45 5.25 12.61 -5.06
C GLY A 45 4.69 13.05 -3.71
N ALA A 46 4.15 14.28 -3.63
CA ALA A 46 3.49 14.77 -2.42
C ALA A 46 2.32 13.88 -1.99
N GLY A 47 1.47 13.50 -2.94
CA GLY A 47 0.35 12.61 -2.68
C GLY A 47 0.78 11.21 -2.26
N PHE A 48 1.78 10.60 -2.90
CA PHE A 48 2.32 9.30 -2.51
C PHE A 48 2.97 9.32 -1.13
N MET A 49 3.69 10.41 -0.77
CA MET A 49 4.20 10.60 0.59
C MET A 49 3.07 10.64 1.61
N ALA A 50 1.99 11.39 1.33
CA ALA A 50 0.83 11.47 2.21
C ALA A 50 0.13 10.11 2.37
N VAL A 51 -0.03 9.33 1.29
CA VAL A 51 -0.58 7.97 1.35
C VAL A 51 0.31 7.04 2.18
N ALA A 52 1.63 7.11 2.01
CA ALA A 52 2.57 6.30 2.78
C ALA A 52 2.58 6.67 4.27
N ASP A 53 2.53 7.97 4.59
CA ASP A 53 2.44 8.48 5.96
C ASP A 53 1.15 8.03 6.65
N ALA A 54 0.02 8.07 5.94
CA ALA A 54 -1.25 7.56 6.44
C ALA A 54 -1.20 6.05 6.75
N ARG A 55 -0.53 5.26 5.93
CA ARG A 55 -0.33 3.81 6.18
C ARG A 55 0.51 3.53 7.42
N LEU A 56 1.44 4.40 7.75
CA LEU A 56 2.27 4.25 8.96
C LEU A 56 1.54 4.71 10.22
N THR A 57 0.75 5.78 10.12
CA THR A 57 0.11 6.42 11.27
C THR A 57 -1.31 5.94 11.55
N GLY A 58 -2.02 5.44 10.54
CA GLY A 58 -3.46 5.17 10.59
C GLY A 58 -4.33 6.44 10.60
N ARG A 59 -3.73 7.63 10.46
CA ARG A 59 -4.39 8.94 10.37
C ARG A 59 -4.48 9.37 8.91
N PRO A 60 -5.39 10.29 8.54
CA PRO A 60 -5.42 10.82 7.18
C PRO A 60 -4.09 11.44 6.77
N GLY A 61 -3.54 11.00 5.65
CA GLY A 61 -2.45 11.70 4.98
C GLY A 61 -2.99 12.91 4.24
N VAL A 62 -2.27 14.03 4.28
CA VAL A 62 -2.75 15.28 3.68
C VAL A 62 -1.77 15.78 2.63
N ALA A 63 -2.28 16.02 1.42
CA ALA A 63 -1.54 16.72 0.38
C ALA A 63 -2.25 18.02 0.00
N CYS A 64 -1.46 19.09 -0.24
CA CYS A 64 -1.94 20.39 -0.65
C CYS A 64 -1.36 20.75 -2.01
N VAL A 65 -2.21 21.14 -2.96
CA VAL A 65 -1.81 21.38 -4.34
C VAL A 65 -2.50 22.58 -4.94
N SER A 66 -1.90 23.16 -5.97
CA SER A 66 -2.52 24.23 -6.75
C SER A 66 -3.68 23.71 -7.60
N ARG A 67 -4.53 24.64 -8.06
CA ARG A 67 -5.60 24.37 -9.02
C ARG A 67 -5.07 23.73 -10.31
N GLY A 68 -5.97 23.18 -11.11
CA GLY A 68 -5.72 22.63 -12.44
C GLY A 68 -4.48 21.72 -12.54
N PRO A 69 -3.31 22.23 -12.95
CA PRO A 69 -2.11 21.42 -13.14
C PRO A 69 -1.70 20.63 -11.91
N GLY A 70 -1.68 21.27 -10.71
CA GLY A 70 -1.32 20.58 -9.47
C GLY A 70 -2.33 19.51 -9.10
N ALA A 71 -3.61 19.79 -9.22
CA ALA A 71 -4.67 18.80 -8.98
C ALA A 71 -4.58 17.62 -9.94
N THR A 72 -4.36 17.86 -11.24
CA THR A 72 -4.23 16.76 -12.23
C THR A 72 -3.02 15.87 -11.94
N ASN A 73 -1.88 16.44 -11.58
CA ASN A 73 -0.69 15.68 -11.19
C ASN A 73 -0.93 14.83 -9.92
N ALA A 74 -1.73 15.33 -8.96
CA ALA A 74 -2.04 14.61 -7.73
C ALA A 74 -3.08 13.49 -7.90
N ALA A 75 -3.76 13.39 -9.04
CA ALA A 75 -4.85 12.43 -9.27
C ALA A 75 -4.43 10.98 -9.07
N ILE A 76 -3.19 10.62 -9.43
CA ILE A 76 -2.66 9.27 -9.22
C ILE A 76 -2.65 8.87 -7.73
N ALA A 77 -2.40 9.81 -6.83
CA ALA A 77 -2.40 9.54 -5.40
C ALA A 77 -3.83 9.34 -4.86
N VAL A 78 -4.81 10.07 -5.38
CA VAL A 78 -6.24 9.85 -5.04
C VAL A 78 -6.66 8.44 -5.45
N HIS A 79 -6.33 8.03 -6.69
CA HIS A 79 -6.60 6.67 -7.16
C HIS A 79 -5.88 5.62 -6.30
N THR A 80 -4.61 5.85 -5.97
CA THR A 80 -3.84 4.94 -5.11
C THR A 80 -4.47 4.83 -3.73
N ALA A 81 -4.86 5.94 -3.09
CA ALA A 81 -5.52 5.92 -1.79
C ALA A 81 -6.86 5.15 -1.81
N GLN A 82 -7.62 5.25 -2.92
CA GLN A 82 -8.85 4.48 -3.11
C GLN A 82 -8.59 2.98 -3.21
N GLN A 83 -7.64 2.58 -4.04
CA GLN A 83 -7.32 1.16 -4.25
C GLN A 83 -6.68 0.53 -3.03
N ASP A 84 -5.83 1.29 -2.33
CA ASP A 84 -5.08 0.86 -1.16
C ASP A 84 -5.88 0.95 0.16
N GLU A 85 -7.13 1.46 0.12
CA GLU A 85 -7.98 1.66 1.32
C GLU A 85 -7.29 2.54 2.38
N VAL A 86 -6.71 3.66 1.94
CA VAL A 86 -5.93 4.56 2.80
C VAL A 86 -6.69 5.87 3.02
N PRO A 87 -6.82 6.35 4.26
CA PRO A 87 -7.43 7.65 4.52
C PRO A 87 -6.52 8.75 3.98
N PHE A 88 -7.03 9.54 3.05
CA PHE A 88 -6.28 10.59 2.37
C PHE A 88 -7.14 11.82 2.16
N ILE A 89 -6.58 13.00 2.35
CA ILE A 89 -7.25 14.28 2.09
C ILE A 89 -6.38 15.09 1.12
N LEU A 90 -6.93 15.35 -0.07
CA LEU A 90 -6.34 16.28 -1.03
C LEU A 90 -7.01 17.64 -0.90
N ILE A 91 -6.23 18.65 -0.53
CA ILE A 91 -6.67 20.05 -0.47
C ILE A 91 -6.17 20.78 -1.71
N ILE A 92 -7.10 21.34 -2.47
CA ILE A 92 -6.81 22.02 -3.73
C ILE A 92 -7.18 23.50 -3.59
N GLY A 93 -6.24 24.40 -3.86
CA GLY A 93 -6.58 25.80 -4.06
C GLY A 93 -7.38 25.98 -5.35
N GLN A 94 -8.45 26.80 -5.31
CA GLN A 94 -9.32 27.05 -6.45
C GLN A 94 -9.31 28.53 -6.82
N VAL A 95 -9.75 28.87 -8.01
CA VAL A 95 -9.99 30.27 -8.44
C VAL A 95 -10.96 30.95 -7.48
N PRO A 96 -10.95 32.33 -7.37
CA PRO A 96 -11.89 33.02 -6.50
C PRO A 96 -13.34 32.57 -6.74
N ALA A 97 -14.14 32.46 -5.68
CA ALA A 97 -15.49 31.89 -5.72
C ALA A 97 -16.38 32.54 -6.79
N ARG A 98 -16.25 33.87 -6.99
CA ARG A 98 -16.98 34.63 -8.05
C ARG A 98 -16.59 34.24 -9.48
N ASN A 99 -15.42 33.59 -9.66
CA ASN A 99 -14.88 33.22 -10.96
C ASN A 99 -15.08 31.75 -11.29
N VAL A 100 -15.54 30.94 -10.33
CA VAL A 100 -15.83 29.52 -10.53
C VAL A 100 -16.84 29.31 -11.64
N ARG A 101 -16.57 28.38 -12.55
CA ARG A 101 -17.38 28.03 -13.74
C ARG A 101 -17.53 29.16 -14.77
N ARG A 102 -16.47 29.96 -14.88
CA ARG A 102 -16.39 31.04 -15.86
C ARG A 102 -15.24 30.84 -16.86
N ASP A 103 -14.77 29.62 -17.03
CA ASP A 103 -13.58 29.29 -17.85
C ASP A 103 -12.33 30.04 -17.37
N SER A 104 -12.18 30.11 -16.06
CA SER A 104 -11.07 30.81 -15.42
C SER A 104 -9.76 30.06 -15.62
N PHE A 105 -8.63 30.77 -15.62
CA PHE A 105 -7.31 30.20 -15.83
C PHE A 105 -7.03 29.06 -14.86
N GLN A 106 -6.72 27.87 -15.40
CA GLN A 106 -6.43 26.64 -14.68
C GLN A 106 -7.60 26.06 -13.85
N GLU A 107 -8.81 26.55 -14.03
CA GLU A 107 -9.98 25.99 -13.35
C GLU A 107 -10.32 24.59 -13.86
N ILE A 108 -10.73 23.71 -12.95
CA ILE A 108 -11.30 22.39 -13.25
C ILE A 108 -12.53 22.17 -12.37
N ASP A 109 -13.53 21.46 -12.87
CA ASP A 109 -14.61 20.90 -12.05
C ASP A 109 -14.10 19.63 -11.35
N TYR A 110 -13.69 19.78 -10.10
CA TYR A 110 -13.09 18.68 -9.33
C TYR A 110 -14.09 17.59 -8.96
N ARG A 111 -15.38 17.88 -8.92
CA ARG A 111 -16.42 16.87 -8.69
C ARG A 111 -16.53 15.92 -9.89
N GLN A 112 -16.42 16.45 -11.10
CA GLN A 112 -16.36 15.60 -12.30
C GLN A 112 -15.05 14.83 -12.37
N MET A 113 -13.92 15.48 -12.07
CA MET A 113 -12.61 14.86 -12.16
C MET A 113 -12.43 13.72 -11.15
N TYR A 114 -12.81 13.91 -9.90
CA TYR A 114 -12.53 12.99 -8.81
C TYR A 114 -13.72 12.15 -8.35
N GLY A 115 -14.94 12.45 -8.82
CA GLY A 115 -16.17 11.85 -8.31
C GLY A 115 -16.23 10.33 -8.37
N ALA A 116 -15.50 9.72 -9.32
CA ALA A 116 -15.45 8.26 -9.45
C ALA A 116 -14.37 7.59 -8.57
N ILE A 117 -13.38 8.35 -8.09
CA ILE A 117 -12.23 7.80 -7.35
C ILE A 117 -12.10 8.34 -5.93
N ALA A 118 -12.85 9.38 -5.56
CA ALA A 118 -12.89 9.90 -4.20
C ALA A 118 -14.17 9.46 -3.48
N LYS A 119 -14.07 9.19 -2.18
CA LYS A 119 -15.25 8.93 -1.33
C LYS A 119 -16.16 10.16 -1.23
N TRP A 120 -15.55 11.33 -1.29
CA TRP A 120 -16.25 12.61 -1.29
C TRP A 120 -15.38 13.67 -1.95
N CYS A 121 -16.03 14.50 -2.77
CA CYS A 121 -15.42 15.68 -3.37
C CYS A 121 -16.28 16.89 -3.08
N ALA A 122 -15.71 17.94 -2.51
CA ALA A 122 -16.41 19.18 -2.15
C ALA A 122 -15.66 20.42 -2.64
N GLU A 123 -16.43 21.46 -2.97
CA GLU A 123 -15.94 22.80 -3.17
C GLU A 123 -16.53 23.70 -2.08
N VAL A 124 -15.69 24.38 -1.32
CA VAL A 124 -16.08 25.19 -0.16
C VAL A 124 -16.15 26.65 -0.57
N THR A 125 -17.35 27.17 -0.74
CA THR A 125 -17.60 28.57 -1.16
C THR A 125 -18.01 29.49 0.00
N ASP A 126 -18.24 28.93 1.18
CA ASP A 126 -18.62 29.66 2.39
C ASP A 126 -17.58 29.39 3.50
N PRO A 127 -16.82 30.42 3.94
CA PRO A 127 -15.81 30.27 4.99
C PRO A 127 -16.41 29.83 6.34
N GLY A 128 -17.67 30.15 6.62
CA GLY A 128 -18.39 29.73 7.82
C GLY A 128 -18.59 28.21 7.90
N ARG A 129 -18.57 27.51 6.77
CA ARG A 129 -18.71 26.06 6.67
C ARG A 129 -17.39 25.29 6.68
N MET A 130 -16.27 25.97 6.83
CA MET A 130 -14.97 25.31 6.75
C MET A 130 -14.77 24.28 7.86
N ALA A 131 -15.16 24.58 9.09
CA ALA A 131 -15.05 23.64 10.22
C ALA A 131 -15.90 22.37 10.00
N GLU A 132 -17.15 22.54 9.55
CA GLU A 132 -18.05 21.43 9.17
C GLU A 132 -17.44 20.58 8.04
N THR A 133 -16.87 21.23 7.05
CA THR A 133 -16.25 20.56 5.90
C THR A 133 -15.03 19.73 6.33
N MET A 134 -14.15 20.28 7.16
CA MET A 134 -12.99 19.57 7.66
C MET A 134 -13.37 18.38 8.54
N LEU A 135 -14.36 18.54 9.43
CA LEU A 135 -14.91 17.44 10.20
C LEU A 135 -15.43 16.32 9.30
N ARG A 136 -16.26 16.67 8.32
CA ARG A 136 -16.81 15.70 7.36
C ARG A 136 -15.72 15.03 6.53
N ALA A 137 -14.69 15.76 6.12
CA ALA A 137 -13.57 15.23 5.35
C ALA A 137 -12.82 14.14 6.13
N ILE A 138 -12.47 14.42 7.38
CA ILE A 138 -11.75 13.49 8.25
C ILE A 138 -12.61 12.25 8.53
N GLN A 139 -13.89 12.44 8.90
CA GLN A 139 -14.82 11.33 9.15
C GLN A 139 -15.03 10.48 7.90
N THR A 140 -15.25 11.09 6.74
CA THR A 140 -15.44 10.36 5.48
C THR A 140 -14.19 9.58 5.09
N ALA A 141 -13.00 10.18 5.24
CA ALA A 141 -11.74 9.51 4.91
C ALA A 141 -11.47 8.27 5.78
N THR A 142 -11.93 8.26 7.03
CA THR A 142 -11.57 7.24 8.02
C THR A 142 -12.65 6.22 8.31
N THR A 143 -13.94 6.52 8.06
CA THR A 143 -15.07 5.66 8.43
C THR A 143 -15.36 4.60 7.37
N GLY A 144 -15.74 3.40 7.81
CA GLY A 144 -15.98 2.24 6.93
C GLY A 144 -14.66 1.78 6.29
N THR A 145 -14.66 1.57 4.97
CA THR A 145 -13.40 1.43 4.21
C THR A 145 -12.73 2.80 4.12
N PRO A 146 -11.52 2.99 4.67
CA PRO A 146 -10.80 4.24 4.50
C PRO A 146 -10.55 4.57 3.03
N GLY A 147 -10.43 5.86 2.72
CA GLY A 147 -10.19 6.26 1.33
C GLY A 147 -10.07 7.78 1.15
N PRO A 148 -9.89 8.24 -0.08
CA PRO A 148 -9.59 9.62 -0.39
C PRO A 148 -10.81 10.54 -0.31
N VAL A 149 -10.56 11.76 0.16
CA VAL A 149 -11.46 12.90 0.11
C VAL A 149 -10.75 14.04 -0.59
N VAL A 150 -11.47 14.79 -1.42
CA VAL A 150 -10.93 15.95 -2.16
C VAL A 150 -11.70 17.18 -1.76
N ILE A 151 -10.99 18.24 -1.36
CA ILE A 151 -11.57 19.53 -0.97
C ILE A 151 -10.94 20.62 -1.82
N ALA A 152 -11.75 21.28 -2.65
CA ALA A 152 -11.36 22.48 -3.37
C ALA A 152 -11.79 23.72 -2.58
N VAL A 153 -10.88 24.67 -2.38
CA VAL A 153 -11.13 25.88 -1.62
C VAL A 153 -10.71 27.09 -2.44
N PRO A 154 -11.65 27.98 -2.81
CA PRO A 154 -11.33 29.22 -3.48
C PRO A 154 -10.37 30.11 -2.68
N GLU A 155 -9.46 30.79 -3.38
CA GLU A 155 -8.41 31.59 -2.75
C GLU A 155 -8.94 32.74 -1.89
N ASP A 156 -10.08 33.33 -2.24
CA ASP A 156 -10.76 34.33 -1.44
C ASP A 156 -11.43 33.73 -0.19
N VAL A 157 -11.90 32.50 -0.23
CA VAL A 157 -12.40 31.76 0.94
C VAL A 157 -11.29 31.38 1.90
N LEU A 158 -10.08 31.04 1.40
CA LEU A 158 -8.92 30.72 2.23
C LEU A 158 -8.45 31.89 3.10
N THR A 159 -8.69 33.12 2.68
CA THR A 159 -8.29 34.34 3.38
C THR A 159 -9.44 35.01 4.13
N ALA A 160 -10.68 34.53 3.95
CA ALA A 160 -11.84 35.11 4.61
C ALA A 160 -11.87 34.76 6.12
N PRO A 161 -12.24 35.71 6.99
CA PRO A 161 -12.40 35.46 8.41
C PRO A 161 -13.59 34.54 8.67
N THR A 162 -13.49 33.72 9.75
CA THR A 162 -14.58 32.89 10.25
C THR A 162 -14.54 32.82 11.77
N ASP A 163 -15.72 32.87 12.39
CA ASP A 163 -15.88 32.73 13.84
C ASP A 163 -16.03 31.24 14.28
N ALA A 164 -16.05 30.32 13.32
CA ALA A 164 -16.15 28.89 13.61
C ALA A 164 -14.88 28.38 14.33
N ALA A 165 -15.06 27.47 15.28
CA ALA A 165 -13.94 26.80 15.96
C ALA A 165 -13.62 25.44 15.31
N PRO A 166 -12.36 25.02 15.29
CA PRO A 166 -11.99 23.68 14.81
C PRO A 166 -12.60 22.61 15.71
N VAL A 167 -13.02 21.49 15.10
CA VAL A 167 -13.58 20.35 15.83
C VAL A 167 -12.47 19.34 16.06
N GLY A 168 -12.29 18.90 17.29
CA GLY A 168 -11.32 17.88 17.69
C GLY A 168 -11.72 16.46 17.25
N PRO A 169 -10.91 15.44 17.64
CA PRO A 169 -11.10 14.07 17.22
C PRO A 169 -12.48 13.54 17.58
N GLN A 170 -13.12 12.89 16.64
CA GLN A 170 -14.32 12.10 16.88
C GLN A 170 -13.96 10.64 17.07
N ALA A 171 -14.70 9.93 17.91
CA ALA A 171 -14.55 8.48 18.03
C ALA A 171 -14.81 7.82 16.67
N ALA A 172 -13.93 6.90 16.27
CA ALA A 172 -14.14 6.13 15.06
C ALA A 172 -15.43 5.31 15.15
N VAL A 173 -16.30 5.46 14.16
CA VAL A 173 -17.51 4.65 14.05
C VAL A 173 -17.12 3.25 13.62
N ARG A 174 -17.46 2.24 14.45
CA ARG A 174 -17.22 0.83 14.16
C ARG A 174 -18.53 0.07 14.22
N ALA A 175 -18.80 -0.70 13.19
CA ALA A 175 -19.95 -1.59 13.17
C ALA A 175 -19.61 -2.88 13.93
N ALA A 176 -20.44 -3.24 14.90
CA ALA A 176 -20.35 -4.53 15.60
C ALA A 176 -21.14 -5.60 14.87
N ALA A 177 -20.72 -6.87 15.02
CA ALA A 177 -21.46 -8.00 14.46
C ALA A 177 -22.74 -8.30 15.24
N VAL A 178 -23.78 -8.77 14.54
CA VAL A 178 -25.00 -9.27 15.16
C VAL A 178 -24.69 -10.57 15.91
N PRO A 179 -25.18 -10.76 17.16
CA PRO A 179 -24.86 -11.96 17.95
C PRO A 179 -25.22 -13.30 17.26
N ALA A 180 -26.29 -13.33 16.46
CA ALA A 180 -26.69 -14.51 15.71
C ALA A 180 -25.65 -14.91 14.63
N ASP A 181 -25.07 -13.91 13.96
CA ASP A 181 -24.02 -14.13 12.94
C ASP A 181 -22.72 -14.61 13.60
N VAL A 182 -22.37 -14.04 14.77
CA VAL A 182 -21.23 -14.50 15.57
C VAL A 182 -21.40 -15.97 15.99
N ALA A 183 -22.59 -16.35 16.48
CA ALA A 183 -22.88 -17.72 16.86
C ALA A 183 -22.82 -18.70 15.69
N THR A 184 -23.35 -18.29 14.53
CA THR A 184 -23.29 -19.07 13.28
C THR A 184 -21.85 -19.28 12.82
N LEU A 185 -21.07 -18.20 12.73
CA LEU A 185 -19.66 -18.26 12.33
C LEU A 185 -18.85 -19.12 13.30
N ARG A 186 -19.07 -18.96 14.61
CA ARG A 186 -18.43 -19.79 15.64
C ARG A 186 -18.67 -21.28 15.38
N GLY A 187 -19.93 -21.69 15.20
CA GLY A 187 -20.26 -23.09 14.94
C GLY A 187 -19.61 -23.62 13.66
N TRP A 188 -19.54 -22.79 12.63
CA TRP A 188 -18.89 -23.18 11.37
C TRP A 188 -17.36 -23.31 11.52
N LEU A 189 -16.71 -22.40 12.24
CA LEU A 189 -15.29 -22.48 12.52
C LEU A 189 -14.93 -23.70 13.39
N GLU A 190 -15.76 -24.05 14.38
CA GLU A 190 -15.56 -25.24 15.21
C GLU A 190 -15.70 -26.54 14.42
N ALA A 191 -16.60 -26.57 13.44
CA ALA A 191 -16.87 -27.75 12.61
C ALA A 191 -15.90 -27.93 11.43
N ALA A 192 -15.28 -26.84 10.95
CA ALA A 192 -14.44 -26.88 9.75
C ALA A 192 -13.15 -27.70 9.99
N THR A 193 -12.83 -28.59 9.07
CA THR A 193 -11.60 -29.41 9.10
C THR A 193 -10.46 -28.81 8.29
N ARG A 194 -10.78 -28.02 7.26
CA ARG A 194 -9.81 -27.30 6.41
C ARG A 194 -10.19 -25.83 6.26
N PRO A 195 -10.34 -25.10 7.40
CA PRO A 195 -10.63 -23.66 7.32
C PRO A 195 -9.43 -22.90 6.74
N LEU A 196 -9.71 -21.79 6.05
CA LEU A 196 -8.75 -20.82 5.57
C LEU A 196 -9.23 -19.41 5.86
N VAL A 197 -8.34 -18.54 6.35
CA VAL A 197 -8.64 -17.12 6.55
C VAL A 197 -7.93 -16.32 5.47
N LEU A 198 -8.66 -15.46 4.75
CA LEU A 198 -8.10 -14.43 3.88
C LEU A 198 -8.11 -13.09 4.63
N CYS A 199 -6.93 -12.65 5.06
CA CYS A 199 -6.77 -11.43 5.85
C CYS A 199 -6.53 -10.22 4.97
N GLY A 200 -7.26 -9.13 5.21
CA GLY A 200 -7.16 -7.91 4.42
C GLY A 200 -6.69 -6.68 5.19
N ARG A 201 -6.57 -5.59 4.44
CA ARG A 201 -6.01 -4.33 4.92
C ARG A 201 -6.83 -3.64 6.01
N SER A 202 -8.13 -3.91 6.13
CA SER A 202 -8.92 -3.36 7.23
C SER A 202 -8.41 -3.78 8.62
N LEU A 203 -7.51 -4.78 8.69
CA LEU A 203 -6.79 -5.19 9.90
C LEU A 203 -5.45 -4.44 10.11
N ASP A 204 -4.97 -3.68 9.12
CA ASP A 204 -3.72 -2.90 9.21
C ASP A 204 -3.92 -1.56 9.90
N ARG A 205 -4.28 -1.62 11.17
CA ARG A 205 -4.52 -0.48 12.03
C ARG A 205 -4.11 -0.76 13.48
N PRO A 206 -4.08 0.25 14.37
CA PRO A 206 -3.66 0.05 15.74
C PRO A 206 -4.40 -1.12 16.43
N GLY A 207 -3.63 -2.05 16.98
CA GLY A 207 -4.15 -3.27 17.63
C GLY A 207 -4.60 -4.40 16.69
N GLY A 208 -4.89 -4.12 15.40
CA GLY A 208 -5.48 -5.11 14.48
C GLY A 208 -4.58 -6.30 14.18
N ARG A 209 -3.29 -6.06 13.95
CA ARG A 209 -2.30 -7.13 13.70
C ARG A 209 -2.15 -8.07 14.90
N GLY A 210 -2.11 -7.51 16.12
CA GLY A 210 -2.06 -8.28 17.37
C GLY A 210 -3.32 -9.11 17.58
N ALA A 211 -4.50 -8.49 17.42
CA ALA A 211 -5.79 -9.17 17.52
C ALA A 211 -5.92 -10.31 16.50
N LEU A 212 -5.51 -10.07 15.24
CA LEU A 212 -5.50 -11.09 14.19
C LEU A 212 -4.63 -12.28 14.57
N ARG A 213 -3.40 -12.03 14.98
CA ARG A 213 -2.47 -13.09 15.37
C ARG A 213 -3.04 -13.94 16.51
N THR A 214 -3.51 -13.30 17.59
CA THR A 214 -4.11 -13.98 18.74
C THR A 214 -5.32 -14.83 18.32
N PHE A 215 -6.19 -14.28 17.47
CA PHE A 215 -7.34 -15.00 16.94
C PHE A 215 -6.93 -16.26 16.16
N LEU A 216 -5.99 -16.13 15.23
CA LEU A 216 -5.53 -17.28 14.44
C LEU A 216 -4.89 -18.36 15.32
N GLU A 217 -4.10 -17.97 16.32
CA GLU A 217 -3.46 -18.89 17.27
C GLU A 217 -4.49 -19.62 18.15
N GLN A 218 -5.45 -18.89 18.72
CA GLN A 218 -6.50 -19.46 19.58
C GLN A 218 -7.39 -20.46 18.84
N TRP A 219 -7.72 -20.15 17.60
CA TRP A 219 -8.59 -20.96 16.76
C TRP A 219 -7.87 -21.97 15.88
N ASN A 220 -6.52 -22.01 15.93
CA ASN A 220 -5.68 -22.85 15.08
C ASN A 220 -6.04 -22.71 13.59
N LEU A 221 -6.10 -21.46 13.08
CA LEU A 221 -6.56 -21.13 11.73
C LEU A 221 -5.37 -20.73 10.84
N PRO A 222 -5.11 -21.44 9.73
CA PRO A 222 -4.15 -20.96 8.74
C PRO A 222 -4.72 -19.77 7.97
N ALA A 223 -3.83 -18.86 7.58
CA ALA A 223 -4.23 -17.63 6.91
C ALA A 223 -3.34 -17.29 5.71
N VAL A 224 -3.96 -16.83 4.65
CA VAL A 224 -3.31 -16.09 3.56
C VAL A 224 -3.63 -14.59 3.73
N VAL A 225 -2.73 -13.74 3.27
CA VAL A 225 -2.96 -12.30 3.28
C VAL A 225 -3.33 -11.80 1.88
N SER A 226 -4.06 -10.72 1.79
CA SER A 226 -4.37 -10.08 0.52
C SER A 226 -3.11 -9.46 -0.11
N PHE A 227 -3.20 -9.11 -1.39
CA PHE A 227 -2.10 -8.55 -2.18
C PHE A 227 -1.36 -7.42 -1.45
N ARG A 228 -0.03 -7.51 -1.38
CA ARG A 228 0.87 -6.53 -0.76
C ARG A 228 0.57 -6.23 0.72
N SER A 229 0.14 -7.27 1.44
CA SER A 229 -0.18 -7.22 2.88
C SER A 229 0.65 -8.22 3.70
N GLN A 230 1.83 -8.61 3.21
CA GLN A 230 2.68 -9.64 3.81
C GLN A 230 3.09 -9.33 5.24
N ASP A 231 3.16 -8.04 5.60
CA ASP A 231 3.52 -7.56 6.93
C ASP A 231 2.37 -7.61 7.96
N LEU A 232 1.18 -8.09 7.58
CA LEU A 232 0.07 -8.30 8.52
C LEU A 232 0.33 -9.42 9.54
N LEU A 233 1.08 -10.44 9.13
CA LEU A 233 1.40 -11.61 9.94
C LEU A 233 2.90 -11.94 9.87
N PRO A 234 3.49 -12.53 10.93
CA PRO A 234 4.85 -13.06 10.83
C PRO A 234 4.92 -14.18 9.79
N ASN A 235 5.75 -14.00 8.74
CA ASN A 235 5.78 -14.94 7.63
C ASN A 235 6.44 -16.30 7.98
N ALA A 236 7.22 -16.35 9.06
CA ALA A 236 7.76 -17.59 9.62
C ALA A 236 6.76 -18.34 10.53
N HIS A 237 5.60 -17.74 10.82
CA HIS A 237 4.61 -18.37 11.68
C HIS A 237 3.95 -19.56 10.98
N ARG A 238 3.74 -20.67 11.71
CA ARG A 238 3.20 -21.93 11.16
C ARG A 238 1.82 -21.78 10.49
N LEU A 239 1.03 -20.79 10.91
CA LEU A 239 -0.30 -20.50 10.36
C LEU A 239 -0.26 -19.56 9.16
N TYR A 240 0.90 -19.02 8.78
CA TYR A 240 1.03 -18.19 7.60
C TYR A 240 1.14 -19.04 6.33
N ALA A 241 0.11 -19.01 5.49
CA ALA A 241 0.00 -19.81 4.27
C ALA A 241 0.41 -19.07 2.99
N GLY A 242 0.94 -17.83 3.11
CA GLY A 242 1.35 -17.00 1.99
C GLY A 242 0.39 -15.85 1.71
N ASP A 243 0.36 -15.40 0.47
CA ASP A 243 -0.47 -14.28 0.01
C ASP A 243 -1.30 -14.65 -1.21
N MET A 244 -2.35 -13.86 -1.45
CA MET A 244 -3.13 -13.84 -2.68
C MET A 244 -2.64 -12.67 -3.52
N GLY A 245 -1.56 -12.90 -4.27
CA GLY A 245 -0.88 -11.88 -5.07
C GLY A 245 -1.03 -12.08 -6.57
N LEU A 246 -0.18 -11.40 -7.34
CA LEU A 246 -0.12 -11.56 -8.79
C LEU A 246 0.40 -12.96 -9.15
N ALA A 247 -0.38 -13.69 -9.95
CA ALA A 247 0.00 -14.99 -10.52
C ALA A 247 0.51 -15.98 -9.45
N ASN A 248 -0.35 -16.35 -8.52
CA ASN A 248 -0.05 -17.40 -7.56
C ASN A 248 0.22 -18.73 -8.28
N PRO A 249 1.21 -19.51 -7.86
CA PRO A 249 1.53 -20.79 -8.48
C PRO A 249 0.32 -21.74 -8.53
N PRO A 250 0.13 -22.51 -9.62
CA PRO A 250 -1.01 -23.44 -9.75
C PRO A 250 -1.09 -24.45 -8.60
N ASP A 251 0.04 -24.96 -8.11
CA ASP A 251 0.08 -25.90 -6.97
C ASP A 251 -0.47 -25.27 -5.69
N GLN A 252 -0.10 -24.01 -5.40
CA GLN A 252 -0.66 -23.28 -4.27
C GLN A 252 -2.17 -23.15 -4.42
N MET A 253 -2.65 -22.74 -5.60
CA MET A 253 -4.09 -22.59 -5.85
C MET A 253 -4.83 -23.91 -5.73
N ALA A 254 -4.24 -25.02 -6.18
CA ALA A 254 -4.81 -26.35 -6.03
C ALA A 254 -4.98 -26.75 -4.55
N VAL A 255 -4.03 -26.40 -3.69
CA VAL A 255 -4.15 -26.64 -2.25
C VAL A 255 -5.21 -25.72 -1.64
N LEU A 256 -5.19 -24.43 -1.92
CA LEU A 256 -6.16 -23.46 -1.38
C LEU A 256 -7.62 -23.82 -1.72
N ARG A 257 -7.88 -24.34 -2.90
CA ARG A 257 -9.22 -24.81 -3.34
C ARG A 257 -9.78 -25.98 -2.51
N ARG A 258 -8.93 -26.67 -1.74
CA ARG A 258 -9.36 -27.77 -0.87
C ARG A 258 -9.94 -27.30 0.46
N ALA A 259 -9.95 -26.00 0.74
CA ALA A 259 -10.60 -25.44 1.92
C ALA A 259 -12.10 -25.83 1.96
N ASP A 260 -12.62 -26.14 3.14
CA ASP A 260 -14.05 -26.39 3.35
C ASP A 260 -14.78 -25.13 3.84
N LEU A 261 -14.02 -24.16 4.38
CA LEU A 261 -14.51 -22.85 4.80
C LEU A 261 -13.46 -21.78 4.48
N LEU A 262 -13.88 -20.73 3.79
CA LEU A 262 -13.09 -19.51 3.56
C LEU A 262 -13.71 -18.36 4.36
N LEU A 263 -12.98 -17.88 5.38
CA LEU A 263 -13.30 -16.65 6.10
C LEU A 263 -12.52 -15.50 5.52
N VAL A 264 -13.19 -14.61 4.80
CA VAL A 264 -12.60 -13.35 4.33
C VAL A 264 -12.79 -12.31 5.41
N LEU A 265 -11.68 -11.85 5.99
CA LEU A 265 -11.67 -10.98 7.15
C LEU A 265 -10.99 -9.65 6.82
N GLY A 266 -11.80 -8.64 6.54
CA GLY A 266 -11.33 -7.29 6.22
C GLY A 266 -10.60 -7.16 4.89
N ALA A 267 -10.85 -8.04 3.93
CA ALA A 267 -10.33 -7.98 2.58
C ALA A 267 -11.45 -7.76 1.56
N ARG A 268 -11.17 -7.00 0.50
CA ARG A 268 -11.98 -7.02 -0.73
C ARG A 268 -11.51 -8.18 -1.60
N ILE A 269 -12.46 -8.95 -2.14
CA ILE A 269 -12.16 -10.01 -3.12
C ILE A 269 -12.15 -9.38 -4.52
N THR A 270 -11.05 -8.70 -4.84
CA THR A 270 -10.84 -8.02 -6.12
C THR A 270 -10.18 -8.94 -7.14
N ASP A 271 -9.97 -8.44 -8.35
CA ASP A 271 -9.33 -9.15 -9.46
C ASP A 271 -8.05 -9.90 -9.04
N ILE A 272 -7.07 -9.21 -8.47
CA ILE A 272 -5.79 -9.84 -8.08
C ILE A 272 -6.00 -10.85 -6.96
N THR A 273 -6.72 -10.47 -5.90
CA THR A 273 -6.96 -11.35 -4.74
C THR A 273 -7.75 -12.61 -5.12
N SER A 274 -8.58 -12.52 -6.15
CA SER A 274 -9.36 -13.66 -6.68
C SER A 274 -8.70 -14.35 -7.87
N GLN A 275 -7.47 -14.03 -8.23
CA GLN A 275 -6.77 -14.61 -9.39
C GLN A 275 -7.58 -14.49 -10.69
N GLY A 276 -7.98 -13.26 -11.04
CA GLY A 276 -8.82 -13.04 -12.22
C GLY A 276 -10.23 -13.60 -12.06
N TYR A 277 -10.82 -13.47 -10.86
CA TYR A 277 -12.17 -13.98 -10.52
C TYR A 277 -12.31 -15.49 -10.65
N THR A 278 -11.21 -16.24 -10.47
CA THR A 278 -11.22 -17.71 -10.51
C THR A 278 -11.18 -18.37 -9.13
N TYR A 279 -10.95 -17.58 -8.05
CA TYR A 279 -10.90 -18.06 -6.68
C TYR A 279 -11.52 -17.04 -5.71
N PRO A 280 -12.43 -17.46 -4.81
CA PRO A 280 -13.20 -18.72 -4.89
C PRO A 280 -14.03 -18.79 -6.17
N ASP A 281 -14.71 -19.92 -6.46
CA ASP A 281 -15.40 -20.08 -7.74
C ASP A 281 -16.56 -19.08 -7.90
N LEU A 282 -16.69 -18.48 -9.09
CA LEU A 282 -17.83 -17.64 -9.48
C LEU A 282 -19.06 -18.52 -9.72
N VAL A 283 -20.23 -18.10 -9.42
CA VAL A 283 -20.69 -16.97 -8.59
C VAL A 283 -20.86 -17.48 -7.15
N ARG A 284 -21.05 -18.80 -7.01
CA ARG A 284 -21.24 -19.50 -5.75
C ARG A 284 -20.08 -20.48 -5.51
N PRO A 285 -19.19 -20.16 -4.57
CA PRO A 285 -18.09 -21.05 -4.21
C PRO A 285 -18.57 -22.43 -3.75
N GLN A 286 -17.78 -23.48 -4.02
CA GLN A 286 -18.04 -24.82 -3.50
C GLN A 286 -17.75 -24.90 -1.99
N MET A 287 -16.71 -24.19 -1.53
CA MET A 287 -16.43 -24.03 -0.11
C MET A 287 -17.39 -23.03 0.52
N ARG A 288 -17.69 -23.20 1.80
CA ARG A 288 -18.49 -22.23 2.55
C ARG A 288 -17.75 -20.90 2.61
N LEU A 289 -18.38 -19.81 2.16
CA LEU A 289 -17.82 -18.48 2.13
C LEU A 289 -18.44 -17.58 3.22
N VAL A 290 -17.61 -17.09 4.12
CA VAL A 290 -17.97 -16.03 5.06
C VAL A 290 -17.21 -14.77 4.70
N HIS A 291 -17.90 -13.65 4.51
CA HIS A 291 -17.27 -12.38 4.17
C HIS A 291 -17.59 -11.32 5.23
N VAL A 292 -16.57 -10.91 5.97
CA VAL A 292 -16.62 -9.86 6.99
C VAL A 292 -15.87 -8.64 6.47
N HIS A 293 -16.57 -7.53 6.29
CA HIS A 293 -15.98 -6.29 5.80
C HIS A 293 -16.70 -5.06 6.39
N PRO A 294 -16.00 -3.95 6.73
CA PRO A 294 -16.65 -2.76 7.27
C PRO A 294 -17.55 -2.02 6.27
N ASP A 295 -17.34 -2.24 4.99
CA ASP A 295 -18.14 -1.67 3.91
C ASP A 295 -19.06 -2.75 3.32
N PRO A 296 -20.39 -2.64 3.48
CA PRO A 296 -21.32 -3.61 2.93
C PRO A 296 -21.28 -3.69 1.40
N SER A 297 -20.87 -2.63 0.70
CA SER A 297 -20.77 -2.63 -0.76
C SER A 297 -19.65 -3.53 -1.30
N ALA A 298 -18.68 -3.89 -0.46
CA ALA A 298 -17.61 -4.83 -0.82
C ALA A 298 -18.03 -6.30 -0.75
N ILE A 299 -19.18 -6.59 -0.08
CA ILE A 299 -19.64 -7.95 0.18
C ILE A 299 -20.61 -8.39 -0.92
N GLY A 300 -20.42 -9.61 -1.44
CA GLY A 300 -21.36 -10.19 -2.41
C GLY A 300 -21.28 -9.61 -3.82
N THR A 301 -20.28 -8.78 -4.12
CA THR A 301 -20.14 -8.11 -5.43
C THR A 301 -19.94 -9.11 -6.57
N HIS A 302 -19.12 -10.14 -6.35
CA HIS A 302 -18.79 -11.16 -7.36
C HIS A 302 -19.04 -12.58 -6.85
N PHE A 303 -18.94 -12.80 -5.54
CA PHE A 303 -19.01 -14.12 -4.91
C PHE A 303 -20.13 -14.12 -3.87
N ALA A 304 -21.10 -15.01 -4.02
CA ALA A 304 -22.19 -15.17 -3.07
C ALA A 304 -21.65 -15.74 -1.76
N ALA A 305 -21.67 -14.93 -0.70
CA ALA A 305 -21.31 -15.40 0.63
C ALA A 305 -22.47 -16.17 1.28
N ASP A 306 -22.16 -17.30 1.93
CA ASP A 306 -23.13 -18.03 2.75
C ASP A 306 -23.44 -17.25 4.04
N LEU A 307 -22.48 -16.43 4.51
CA LEU A 307 -22.66 -15.50 5.63
C LEU A 307 -21.98 -14.18 5.30
N ALA A 308 -22.78 -13.14 5.08
CA ALA A 308 -22.34 -11.78 4.73
C ALA A 308 -22.46 -10.87 5.96
N ILE A 309 -21.36 -10.32 6.46
CA ILE A 309 -21.35 -9.58 7.73
C ILE A 309 -20.71 -8.19 7.52
N ALA A 310 -21.52 -7.15 7.53
CA ALA A 310 -21.05 -5.77 7.51
C ALA A 310 -20.58 -5.37 8.94
N CYS A 311 -19.30 -5.59 9.24
CA CYS A 311 -18.74 -5.40 10.56
C CYS A 311 -17.25 -5.05 10.47
N ASP A 312 -16.77 -4.29 11.46
CA ASP A 312 -15.35 -4.10 11.67
C ASP A 312 -14.68 -5.45 11.98
N PRO A 313 -13.61 -5.85 11.27
CA PRO A 313 -12.99 -7.16 11.47
C PRO A 313 -12.37 -7.33 12.86
N GLN A 314 -11.89 -6.25 13.53
CA GLN A 314 -11.42 -6.33 14.91
C GLN A 314 -12.58 -6.57 15.90
N GLU A 315 -13.75 -5.93 15.68
CA GLU A 315 -14.95 -6.16 16.47
C GLU A 315 -15.47 -7.59 16.29
N MET A 316 -15.39 -8.14 15.06
CA MET A 316 -15.71 -9.54 14.82
C MET A 316 -14.77 -10.49 15.57
N ILE A 317 -13.46 -10.25 15.53
CA ILE A 317 -12.48 -11.03 16.28
C ILE A 317 -12.79 -10.98 17.78
N ALA A 318 -13.06 -9.78 18.30
CA ALA A 318 -13.38 -9.60 19.73
C ALA A 318 -14.67 -10.33 20.13
N ALA A 319 -15.72 -10.27 19.30
CA ALA A 319 -16.98 -10.95 19.54
C ALA A 319 -16.88 -12.48 19.45
N LEU A 320 -16.05 -13.01 18.54
CA LEU A 320 -15.75 -14.44 18.47
C LEU A 320 -15.03 -14.94 19.73
N GLY A 321 -14.05 -14.17 20.27
CA GLY A 321 -13.24 -14.60 21.40
C GLY A 321 -12.55 -15.95 21.17
N ALA A 322 -12.25 -16.69 22.23
CA ALA A 322 -11.70 -18.03 22.15
C ALA A 322 -12.79 -19.07 21.77
N PRO A 323 -12.43 -20.18 21.10
CA PRO A 323 -13.37 -21.25 20.79
C PRO A 323 -13.92 -21.89 22.09
N ALA A 324 -15.23 -22.23 22.06
CA ALA A 324 -15.85 -22.94 23.17
C ALA A 324 -15.40 -24.42 23.25
N ARG A 325 -15.13 -24.99 22.07
CA ARG A 325 -14.59 -26.34 21.90
C ARG A 325 -13.35 -26.25 21.02
N GLN A 326 -12.26 -26.85 21.48
CA GLN A 326 -11.05 -26.96 20.63
C GLN A 326 -11.38 -27.72 19.35
N PRO A 327 -11.01 -27.16 18.19
CA PRO A 327 -11.21 -27.83 16.90
C PRO A 327 -10.43 -29.16 16.84
N ASP A 328 -10.81 -30.04 15.90
CA ASP A 328 -10.04 -31.28 15.63
C ASP A 328 -8.60 -30.94 15.22
N ASP A 329 -7.68 -31.02 16.17
CA ASP A 329 -6.28 -30.64 15.98
C ASP A 329 -5.56 -31.53 14.97
N ALA A 330 -5.93 -32.81 14.84
CA ALA A 330 -5.24 -33.74 13.94
C ALA A 330 -5.57 -33.47 12.47
N ALA A 331 -6.84 -33.20 12.14
CA ALA A 331 -7.26 -32.88 10.77
C ALA A 331 -6.69 -31.52 10.35
N ARG A 332 -6.78 -30.52 11.24
CA ARG A 332 -6.23 -29.17 10.98
C ARG A 332 -4.71 -29.17 10.88
N ALA A 333 -3.99 -29.95 11.70
CA ALA A 333 -2.55 -30.05 11.60
C ALA A 333 -2.10 -30.48 10.20
N LYS A 334 -2.70 -31.53 9.65
CA LYS A 334 -2.39 -31.99 8.27
C LYS A 334 -2.70 -30.92 7.22
N TRP A 335 -3.78 -30.15 7.42
CA TRP A 335 -4.16 -29.06 6.55
C TRP A 335 -3.13 -27.92 6.59
N ILE A 336 -2.74 -27.48 7.80
CA ILE A 336 -1.73 -26.45 8.02
C ILE A 336 -0.39 -26.87 7.43
N ASP A 337 0.02 -28.13 7.63
CA ASP A 337 1.27 -28.66 7.09
C ASP A 337 1.30 -28.64 5.56
N ALA A 338 0.18 -28.96 4.91
CA ALA A 338 0.06 -28.90 3.46
C ALA A 338 0.21 -27.44 2.94
N LEU A 339 -0.44 -26.49 3.57
CA LEU A 339 -0.31 -25.07 3.22
C LEU A 339 1.12 -24.54 3.48
N ALA A 340 1.70 -24.89 4.63
CA ALA A 340 3.07 -24.50 4.97
C ALA A 340 4.11 -25.11 4.01
N ALA A 341 3.87 -26.30 3.49
CA ALA A 341 4.74 -26.93 2.49
C ALA A 341 4.76 -26.12 1.18
N GLU A 342 3.58 -25.74 0.68
CA GLU A 342 3.48 -24.88 -0.52
C GLU A 342 4.11 -23.50 -0.29
N ARG A 343 3.85 -22.90 0.87
CA ARG A 343 4.46 -21.60 1.22
C ARG A 343 5.99 -21.67 1.23
N ARG A 344 6.57 -22.76 1.77
CA ARG A 344 8.05 -22.96 1.76
C ARG A 344 8.61 -23.04 0.35
N LYS A 345 7.94 -23.76 -0.57
CA LYS A 345 8.37 -23.82 -1.98
C LYS A 345 8.41 -22.41 -2.61
N ILE A 346 7.35 -21.63 -2.40
CA ILE A 346 7.24 -20.27 -2.96
C ILE A 346 8.28 -19.31 -2.35
N ALA A 347 8.62 -19.49 -1.07
CA ALA A 347 9.58 -18.66 -0.36
C ALA A 347 11.05 -19.04 -0.65
N THR A 348 11.27 -20.22 -1.25
CA THR A 348 12.62 -20.66 -1.60
C THR A 348 13.08 -19.93 -2.87
N PRO A 349 14.17 -19.14 -2.80
CA PRO A 349 14.69 -18.43 -3.96
C PRO A 349 15.02 -19.38 -5.10
N GLN A 350 14.62 -19.02 -6.30
CA GLN A 350 14.98 -19.78 -7.51
C GLN A 350 16.41 -19.41 -7.92
N HIS A 351 17.14 -20.39 -8.39
CA HIS A 351 18.46 -20.19 -8.93
C HIS A 351 18.40 -20.02 -10.46
N PHE A 352 18.99 -18.94 -10.95
CA PHE A 352 19.08 -18.66 -12.40
C PHE A 352 20.55 -18.58 -12.80
N GLU A 353 20.94 -19.35 -13.82
CA GLU A 353 22.21 -19.17 -14.51
C GLU A 353 22.01 -18.16 -15.64
N VAL A 354 22.66 -16.99 -15.51
CA VAL A 354 22.53 -15.86 -16.44
C VAL A 354 23.86 -15.14 -16.60
N ASP A 355 24.06 -14.54 -17.77
CA ASP A 355 25.28 -13.80 -18.13
C ASP A 355 25.02 -12.29 -18.31
N ASP A 356 23.75 -11.86 -18.32
CA ASP A 356 23.32 -10.50 -18.65
C ASP A 356 23.13 -9.59 -17.44
N GLY A 357 23.57 -10.03 -16.26
CA GLY A 357 23.43 -9.25 -15.02
C GLY A 357 23.20 -10.10 -13.78
N VAL A 358 22.51 -9.53 -12.80
CA VAL A 358 22.22 -10.16 -11.51
C VAL A 358 20.74 -10.54 -11.44
N PRO A 359 20.36 -11.79 -11.15
CA PRO A 359 18.99 -12.13 -10.82
C PRO A 359 18.53 -11.33 -9.60
N PHE A 360 17.50 -10.52 -9.73
CA PHE A 360 17.08 -9.65 -8.61
C PHE A 360 16.58 -10.44 -7.40
N GLU A 361 16.16 -11.67 -7.60
CA GLU A 361 15.77 -12.58 -6.52
C GLU A 361 16.96 -12.90 -5.58
N ASP A 362 18.18 -13.02 -6.08
CA ASP A 362 19.38 -13.21 -5.26
C ASP A 362 19.65 -11.99 -4.37
N VAL A 363 19.44 -10.77 -4.93
CA VAL A 363 19.55 -9.51 -4.16
C VAL A 363 18.55 -9.49 -3.02
N VAL A 364 17.28 -9.80 -3.33
CA VAL A 364 16.19 -9.81 -2.35
C VAL A 364 16.40 -10.86 -1.29
N ALA A 365 16.84 -12.08 -1.68
CA ALA A 365 17.14 -13.15 -0.74
C ALA A 365 18.27 -12.78 0.22
N LEU A 366 19.31 -12.11 -0.28
CA LEU A 366 20.42 -11.64 0.55
C LEU A 366 19.98 -10.55 1.52
N ILE A 367 19.20 -9.58 1.05
CA ILE A 367 18.63 -8.51 1.89
C ILE A 367 17.68 -9.12 2.93
N GLY A 368 16.80 -10.03 2.53
CA GLY A 368 15.84 -10.66 3.43
C GLY A 368 16.48 -11.41 4.60
N ARG A 369 17.63 -12.07 4.38
CA ARG A 369 18.40 -12.73 5.44
C ARG A 369 19.08 -11.75 6.41
N ASN A 370 19.32 -10.51 5.98
CA ASN A 370 20.02 -9.49 6.73
C ASN A 370 19.11 -8.30 7.09
N LEU A 371 17.80 -8.44 6.88
CA LEU A 371 16.85 -7.35 7.10
C LEU A 371 16.77 -7.01 8.59
N PRO A 372 17.01 -5.74 8.99
CA PRO A 372 16.85 -5.32 10.37
C PRO A 372 15.44 -5.63 10.91
N GLN A 373 15.36 -5.97 12.21
CA GLN A 373 14.11 -6.40 12.84
C GLN A 373 13.01 -5.34 12.82
N ASP A 374 13.37 -4.08 12.71
CA ASP A 374 12.45 -2.94 12.70
C ASP A 374 12.43 -2.21 11.36
N ALA A 375 13.01 -2.78 10.29
CA ALA A 375 13.07 -2.14 8.99
C ALA A 375 11.67 -1.79 8.43
N ILE A 376 11.61 -0.68 7.69
CA ILE A 376 10.50 -0.36 6.81
C ILE A 376 10.97 -0.59 5.37
N VAL A 377 10.27 -1.44 4.66
CA VAL A 377 10.54 -1.77 3.27
C VAL A 377 9.51 -1.06 2.40
N THR A 378 9.97 -0.26 1.45
CA THR A 378 9.11 0.33 0.43
C THR A 378 9.40 -0.30 -0.91
N VAL A 379 8.36 -0.54 -1.72
CA VAL A 379 8.49 -1.24 -3.00
C VAL A 379 7.67 -0.50 -4.04
N ASP A 380 8.31 -0.17 -5.15
CA ASP A 380 7.63 0.36 -6.33
C ASP A 380 6.90 -0.74 -7.12
N ALA A 381 6.13 -0.36 -8.13
CA ALA A 381 5.50 -1.31 -9.03
C ALA A 381 6.50 -1.83 -10.08
N GLY A 382 6.60 -3.16 -10.21
CA GLY A 382 7.46 -3.81 -11.19
C GLY A 382 7.72 -5.28 -10.86
N THR A 383 8.28 -6.03 -11.81
CA THR A 383 8.64 -7.45 -11.64
C THR A 383 9.67 -7.68 -10.53
N PHE A 384 10.60 -6.75 -10.34
CA PHE A 384 11.59 -6.78 -9.25
C PHE A 384 10.94 -6.85 -7.86
N GLY A 385 9.69 -6.39 -7.72
CA GLY A 385 8.94 -6.48 -6.45
C GLY A 385 8.44 -7.89 -6.13
N VAL A 386 8.29 -8.78 -7.13
CA VAL A 386 7.74 -10.13 -6.91
C VAL A 386 8.55 -10.93 -5.88
N PRO A 387 9.89 -11.03 -5.98
CA PRO A 387 10.67 -11.71 -4.96
C PRO A 387 10.61 -11.03 -3.58
N VAL A 388 10.43 -9.70 -3.49
CA VAL A 388 10.26 -9.00 -2.21
C VAL A 388 9.07 -9.54 -1.44
N TYR A 389 7.94 -9.77 -2.12
CA TYR A 389 6.72 -10.30 -1.51
C TYR A 389 6.78 -11.79 -1.18
N ARG A 390 7.58 -12.57 -1.90
CA ARG A 390 7.67 -14.03 -1.78
C ARG A 390 8.77 -14.48 -0.84
N VAL A 391 9.94 -13.85 -0.91
CA VAL A 391 11.18 -14.32 -0.29
C VAL A 391 11.47 -13.63 1.03
N ILE A 392 11.18 -12.33 1.18
CA ILE A 392 11.43 -11.64 2.47
C ILE A 392 10.48 -12.18 3.55
N PRO A 393 11.03 -12.70 4.67
CA PRO A 393 10.21 -13.22 5.76
C PRO A 393 9.78 -12.10 6.73
N PHE A 394 8.84 -11.26 6.31
CA PHE A 394 8.36 -10.16 7.16
C PHE A 394 7.91 -10.65 8.53
N ALA A 395 8.28 -9.88 9.56
CA ALA A 395 7.86 -10.09 10.93
C ALA A 395 7.66 -8.73 11.63
N PRO A 396 6.62 -8.54 12.46
CA PRO A 396 6.49 -7.33 13.25
C PRO A 396 7.72 -7.07 14.13
N PRO A 397 8.18 -5.82 14.25
CA PRO A 397 7.54 -4.56 13.83
C PRO A 397 7.87 -4.12 12.40
N GLN A 398 8.50 -4.94 11.57
CA GLN A 398 8.75 -4.58 10.16
C GLN A 398 7.47 -4.15 9.45
N ARG A 399 7.62 -3.22 8.49
CA ARG A 399 6.51 -2.72 7.67
C ARG A 399 6.82 -2.89 6.19
N LEU A 400 5.77 -3.11 5.41
CA LEU A 400 5.80 -3.13 3.95
C LEU A 400 4.89 -2.02 3.40
N LEU A 401 5.46 -1.09 2.64
CA LEU A 401 4.74 -0.06 1.92
C LEU A 401 4.86 -0.31 0.41
N ALA A 402 3.82 -0.81 -0.20
CA ALA A 402 3.75 -1.06 -1.63
C ALA A 402 2.35 -0.71 -2.14
N PRO A 403 2.19 -0.10 -3.34
CA PRO A 403 0.89 0.40 -3.80
C PRO A 403 0.05 -0.74 -4.35
N ILE A 404 -1.09 -1.07 -3.73
CA ILE A 404 -2.04 -2.07 -4.25
C ILE A 404 -2.55 -1.66 -5.64
N ALA A 405 -2.72 -0.37 -5.86
CA ALA A 405 -3.05 0.20 -7.18
C ALA A 405 -2.05 -0.15 -8.29
N GLY A 406 -0.85 -0.65 -7.94
CA GLY A 406 0.20 -0.92 -8.92
C GLY A 406 0.80 0.34 -9.56
N ALA A 407 0.65 1.49 -8.92
CA ALA A 407 1.17 2.76 -9.41
C ALA A 407 2.70 2.77 -9.37
N MET A 408 3.34 2.98 -10.52
CA MET A 408 4.77 3.24 -10.62
C MET A 408 5.10 4.61 -10.01
N GLY A 409 6.31 4.75 -9.46
CA GLY A 409 6.77 5.98 -8.81
C GLY A 409 6.35 6.11 -7.34
N PHE A 410 5.73 5.09 -6.75
CA PHE A 410 5.36 5.12 -5.32
C PHE A 410 6.57 4.88 -4.39
N GLY A 411 7.55 4.07 -4.81
CA GLY A 411 8.59 3.53 -3.93
C GLY A 411 9.44 4.58 -3.24
N VAL A 412 9.98 5.55 -4.00
CA VAL A 412 10.85 6.63 -3.48
C VAL A 412 10.08 7.59 -2.58
N PRO A 413 8.93 8.17 -2.99
CA PRO A 413 8.13 9.01 -2.09
C PRO A 413 7.73 8.29 -0.79
N ALA A 414 7.36 7.01 -0.86
CA ALA A 414 7.05 6.22 0.32
C ALA A 414 8.24 6.05 1.26
N ALA A 415 9.46 5.87 0.71
CA ALA A 415 10.69 5.80 1.51
C ALA A 415 11.00 7.13 2.19
N VAL A 416 10.82 8.25 1.48
CA VAL A 416 10.98 9.59 2.06
C VAL A 416 9.99 9.81 3.20
N ALA A 417 8.71 9.52 2.99
CA ALA A 417 7.69 9.64 4.03
C ALA A 417 7.99 8.76 5.24
N ALA A 418 8.44 7.52 5.02
CA ALA A 418 8.83 6.61 6.09
C ALA A 418 10.04 7.14 6.88
N GLY A 419 11.07 7.67 6.21
CA GLY A 419 12.22 8.28 6.87
C GLY A 419 11.88 9.54 7.66
N LEU A 420 10.94 10.35 7.16
CA LEU A 420 10.40 11.51 7.89
C LEU A 420 9.60 11.09 9.13
N ARG A 421 8.84 9.99 9.06
CA ARG A 421 7.98 9.52 10.14
C ARG A 421 8.74 8.73 11.21
N GLU A 422 9.66 7.90 10.80
CA GLU A 422 10.38 6.95 11.62
C GLU A 422 11.91 7.08 11.43
N PRO A 423 12.51 8.24 11.77
CA PRO A 423 13.90 8.56 11.42
C PRO A 423 14.94 7.63 12.08
N ALA A 424 14.56 6.92 13.14
CA ALA A 424 15.42 5.97 13.83
C ALA A 424 15.39 4.56 13.22
N ARG A 425 14.45 4.28 12.31
CA ARG A 425 14.27 2.95 11.71
C ARG A 425 15.01 2.86 10.38
N PRO A 426 15.61 1.73 10.04
CA PRO A 426 16.18 1.47 8.71
C PRO A 426 15.09 1.50 7.63
N ILE A 427 15.27 2.31 6.60
CA ILE A 427 14.36 2.40 5.45
C ILE A 427 15.05 1.82 4.22
N ILE A 428 14.47 0.76 3.65
CA ILE A 428 14.98 0.11 2.44
C ILE A 428 13.94 0.26 1.32
N CYS A 429 14.33 0.95 0.26
CA CYS A 429 13.50 1.22 -0.90
C CYS A 429 13.91 0.34 -2.09
N PHE A 430 13.01 -0.52 -2.57
CA PHE A 430 13.18 -1.24 -3.82
C PHE A 430 12.45 -0.48 -4.94
N VAL A 431 13.18 -0.11 -5.98
CA VAL A 431 12.65 0.65 -7.12
C VAL A 431 13.26 0.18 -8.43
N GLY A 432 12.47 0.10 -9.48
CA GLY A 432 12.98 -0.10 -10.85
C GLY A 432 13.39 1.21 -11.50
N ASP A 433 14.26 1.15 -12.50
CA ASP A 433 14.75 2.31 -13.25
C ASP A 433 13.61 3.17 -13.82
N GLY A 434 12.61 2.55 -14.45
CA GLY A 434 11.45 3.27 -14.98
C GLY A 434 10.62 3.95 -13.90
N GLY A 435 10.37 3.30 -12.75
CA GLY A 435 9.64 3.89 -11.62
C GLY A 435 10.43 5.00 -10.94
N PHE A 436 11.74 4.83 -10.79
CA PHE A 436 12.63 5.84 -10.24
C PHE A 436 12.59 7.14 -11.07
N LEU A 437 12.60 7.04 -12.39
CA LEU A 437 12.58 8.21 -13.27
C LEU A 437 11.25 8.99 -13.22
N MET A 438 10.19 8.43 -12.64
CA MET A 438 8.91 9.14 -12.47
C MET A 438 8.91 10.08 -11.26
N THR A 439 9.52 9.67 -10.13
CA THR A 439 9.42 10.40 -8.85
C THR A 439 10.72 10.42 -8.04
N GLY A 440 11.83 9.99 -8.62
CA GLY A 440 13.15 9.99 -7.97
C GLY A 440 13.64 11.39 -7.56
N ASN A 441 13.10 12.45 -8.18
CA ASN A 441 13.31 13.84 -7.79
C ASN A 441 12.91 14.12 -6.33
N GLU A 442 12.05 13.31 -5.71
CA GLU A 442 11.69 13.44 -4.30
C GLU A 442 12.83 13.07 -3.33
N LEU A 443 13.92 12.46 -3.83
CA LEU A 443 15.15 12.32 -3.05
C LEU A 443 15.75 13.68 -2.63
N THR A 444 15.34 14.77 -3.29
CA THR A 444 15.68 16.14 -2.84
C THR A 444 15.18 16.38 -1.42
N VAL A 445 13.99 15.91 -1.08
CA VAL A 445 13.44 16.00 0.29
C VAL A 445 14.29 15.17 1.26
N ALA A 446 14.70 13.97 0.85
CA ALA A 446 15.60 13.15 1.67
C ALA A 446 16.94 13.83 1.93
N MET A 447 17.49 14.49 0.92
CA MET A 447 18.73 15.27 1.02
C MET A 447 18.56 16.46 1.99
N GLU A 448 17.52 17.26 1.82
CA GLU A 448 17.22 18.44 2.68
C GLU A 448 17.02 18.03 4.15
N ARG A 449 16.35 16.91 4.38
CA ARG A 449 16.04 16.38 5.72
C ARG A 449 17.11 15.41 6.24
N LYS A 450 18.19 15.15 5.48
CA LYS A 450 19.31 14.25 5.82
C LYS A 450 18.85 12.85 6.21
N LEU A 451 17.90 12.27 5.45
CA LEU A 451 17.33 10.96 5.74
C LEU A 451 18.30 9.85 5.32
N PRO A 452 18.57 8.84 6.18
CA PRO A 452 19.55 7.78 5.89
C PRO A 452 18.94 6.63 5.06
N LEU A 453 18.29 6.97 3.93
CA LEU A 453 17.61 6.00 3.10
C LEU A 453 18.57 5.02 2.40
N LYS A 454 18.16 3.77 2.23
CA LYS A 454 18.84 2.77 1.43
C LYS A 454 18.02 2.49 0.18
N VAL A 455 18.43 3.03 -0.96
CA VAL A 455 17.73 2.85 -2.24
C VAL A 455 18.40 1.73 -3.04
N ILE A 456 17.64 0.70 -3.39
CA ILE A 456 18.06 -0.44 -4.20
C ILE A 456 17.38 -0.31 -5.56
N LEU A 457 18.12 0.17 -6.52
CA LEU A 457 17.65 0.38 -7.89
C LEU A 457 17.88 -0.88 -8.73
N SER A 458 16.81 -1.48 -9.24
CA SER A 458 16.86 -2.52 -10.26
C SER A 458 16.98 -1.86 -11.63
N GLU A 459 18.17 -1.89 -12.23
CA GLU A 459 18.43 -1.33 -13.55
C GLU A 459 18.44 -2.43 -14.60
N ASN A 460 17.44 -2.47 -15.46
CA ASN A 460 17.37 -3.39 -16.60
C ASN A 460 16.99 -2.71 -17.92
N ARG A 461 16.89 -1.37 -17.92
CA ARG A 461 16.56 -0.54 -19.09
C ARG A 461 15.25 -0.92 -19.76
N SER A 462 14.27 -1.35 -18.93
CA SER A 462 13.02 -1.85 -19.48
C SER A 462 11.82 -1.69 -18.52
N TYR A 463 10.65 -1.52 -19.10
CA TYR A 463 9.39 -1.82 -18.42
C TYR A 463 9.15 -3.34 -18.45
N ALA A 464 9.98 -4.08 -17.71
CA ALA A 464 10.08 -5.54 -17.78
C ALA A 464 8.73 -6.25 -17.59
N SER A 465 7.84 -5.74 -16.73
CA SER A 465 6.50 -6.32 -16.53
C SER A 465 5.70 -6.35 -17.83
N ILE A 466 5.79 -5.29 -18.64
CA ILE A 466 5.08 -5.21 -19.92
C ILE A 466 5.83 -5.96 -21.00
N TRP A 467 7.16 -5.88 -21.01
CA TRP A 467 7.99 -6.63 -21.93
C TRP A 467 7.73 -8.15 -21.85
N ILE A 468 7.64 -8.71 -20.62
CA ILE A 468 7.31 -10.12 -20.39
C ILE A 468 5.96 -10.49 -21.00
N GLN A 469 4.94 -9.63 -20.86
CA GLN A 469 3.62 -9.88 -21.44
C GLN A 469 3.66 -9.82 -22.96
N GLN A 470 4.37 -8.85 -23.55
CA GLN A 470 4.55 -8.76 -25.00
C GLN A 470 5.28 -9.98 -25.54
N GLU A 471 6.38 -10.41 -24.91
CA GLU A 471 7.12 -11.61 -25.32
C GLU A 471 6.31 -12.90 -25.19
N ARG A 472 5.45 -13.01 -24.14
CA ARG A 472 4.57 -14.15 -23.98
C ARG A 472 3.49 -14.21 -25.06
N ASP A 473 2.80 -13.08 -25.29
CA ASP A 473 1.60 -13.03 -26.13
C ASP A 473 1.94 -12.77 -27.62
N HIS A 474 3.06 -12.06 -27.86
CA HIS A 474 3.54 -11.65 -29.20
C HIS A 474 5.07 -11.74 -29.29
N PRO A 475 5.67 -12.95 -29.30
CA PRO A 475 7.12 -13.15 -29.25
C PRO A 475 7.88 -12.39 -30.35
N GLY A 476 8.96 -11.67 -29.95
CA GLY A 476 9.78 -10.90 -30.88
C GLY A 476 9.12 -9.62 -31.43
N ARG A 477 7.98 -9.21 -30.84
CA ARG A 477 7.22 -8.02 -31.30
C ARG A 477 7.03 -7.01 -30.18
N THR A 478 8.06 -6.79 -29.36
CA THR A 478 8.05 -5.82 -28.28
C THR A 478 8.16 -4.38 -28.80
N VAL A 479 7.44 -3.45 -28.19
CA VAL A 479 7.46 -2.02 -28.55
C VAL A 479 7.28 -1.15 -27.30
N GLY A 480 8.08 -0.07 -27.19
CA GLY A 480 7.97 0.93 -26.12
C GLY A 480 8.38 0.43 -24.72
N THR A 481 8.94 -0.76 -24.62
CA THR A 481 9.30 -1.38 -23.34
C THR A 481 10.79 -1.37 -23.04
N MET A 482 11.64 -1.10 -24.03
CA MET A 482 13.07 -0.93 -23.88
C MET A 482 13.45 0.55 -24.00
N PHE A 483 14.34 1.04 -23.15
CA PHE A 483 14.77 2.44 -23.15
C PHE A 483 16.22 2.60 -22.69
N ALA A 484 16.80 3.77 -22.94
CA ALA A 484 18.11 4.15 -22.42
C ALA A 484 17.94 4.85 -21.07
N ASN A 485 18.83 4.54 -20.14
CA ASN A 485 18.88 5.18 -18.84
C ASN A 485 19.92 6.32 -18.82
N PRO A 486 19.70 7.34 -17.98
CA PRO A 486 20.76 8.26 -17.59
C PRO A 486 21.79 7.55 -16.71
N ASP A 487 22.92 8.22 -16.46
CA ASP A 487 23.90 7.73 -15.48
C ASP A 487 23.37 7.84 -14.04
N PHE A 488 22.87 6.75 -13.49
CA PHE A 488 22.35 6.70 -12.12
C PHE A 488 23.44 6.90 -11.04
N VAL A 489 24.73 6.68 -11.38
CA VAL A 489 25.83 6.97 -10.44
C VAL A 489 25.92 8.48 -10.23
N LEU A 490 25.87 9.27 -11.30
CA LEU A 490 25.87 10.72 -11.22
C LEU A 490 24.61 11.24 -10.53
N ILE A 491 23.44 10.67 -10.81
CA ILE A 491 22.18 11.06 -10.17
C ILE A 491 22.22 10.78 -8.67
N GLY A 492 22.61 9.60 -8.23
CA GLY A 492 22.69 9.26 -6.81
C GLY A 492 23.65 10.18 -6.05
N ARG A 493 24.81 10.48 -6.64
CA ARG A 493 25.78 11.43 -6.07
C ARG A 493 25.24 12.85 -6.00
N ALA A 494 24.47 13.29 -7.01
CA ALA A 494 23.87 14.62 -7.03
C ALA A 494 22.86 14.82 -5.89
N PHE A 495 22.18 13.74 -5.45
CA PHE A 495 21.32 13.74 -4.27
C PHE A 495 22.07 13.49 -2.94
N GLY A 496 23.42 13.45 -2.96
CA GLY A 496 24.23 13.30 -1.75
C GLY A 496 24.32 11.86 -1.21
N PHE A 497 23.99 10.85 -2.03
CA PHE A 497 24.11 9.45 -1.65
C PHE A 497 25.52 8.90 -1.90
N GLU A 498 25.97 7.99 -1.03
CA GLU A 498 27.07 7.10 -1.39
C GLU A 498 26.54 6.06 -2.38
N VAL A 499 27.21 5.95 -3.54
CA VAL A 499 26.70 5.14 -4.65
C VAL A 499 27.57 3.91 -4.88
N THR A 500 26.94 2.75 -5.01
CA THR A 500 27.59 1.48 -5.35
C THR A 500 26.88 0.83 -6.53
N GLY A 501 27.63 0.45 -7.58
CA GLY A 501 27.14 -0.36 -8.69
C GLY A 501 27.48 -1.83 -8.46
N ILE A 502 26.51 -2.73 -8.68
CA ILE A 502 26.64 -4.19 -8.64
C ILE A 502 26.21 -4.77 -9.99
N LYS A 503 27.16 -5.42 -10.67
CA LYS A 503 26.98 -5.94 -12.03
C LYS A 503 27.10 -7.47 -12.12
N SER A 504 27.54 -8.12 -11.06
CA SER A 504 27.71 -9.57 -11.03
C SER A 504 27.36 -10.15 -9.67
N ARG A 505 27.05 -11.43 -9.66
CA ARG A 505 26.69 -12.16 -8.43
C ARG A 505 27.81 -12.12 -7.37
N GLN A 506 29.09 -12.16 -7.79
CA GLN A 506 30.22 -12.08 -6.84
C GLN A 506 30.26 -10.76 -6.07
N GLN A 507 29.78 -9.67 -6.67
CA GLN A 507 29.75 -8.35 -6.02
C GLN A 507 28.65 -8.25 -4.95
N LEU A 508 27.65 -9.16 -4.97
CA LEU A 508 26.58 -9.19 -3.96
C LEU A 508 27.10 -9.42 -2.54
N ASP A 509 28.22 -10.13 -2.36
CA ASP A 509 28.78 -10.43 -1.03
C ASP A 509 29.07 -9.16 -0.21
N GLY A 510 29.29 -8.04 -0.87
CA GLY A 510 29.48 -6.72 -0.25
C GLY A 510 28.19 -6.04 0.21
N LEU A 511 27.02 -6.43 -0.32
CA LEU A 511 25.75 -5.73 -0.13
C LEU A 511 25.33 -5.58 1.35
N PRO A 512 25.43 -6.60 2.22
CA PRO A 512 25.06 -6.43 3.63
C PRO A 512 25.90 -5.36 4.35
N ARG A 513 27.18 -5.26 4.01
CA ARG A 513 28.06 -4.23 4.58
C ARG A 513 27.70 -2.82 4.09
N ILE A 514 27.29 -2.70 2.83
CA ILE A 514 26.84 -1.41 2.24
C ILE A 514 25.56 -0.96 2.96
N LEU A 515 24.60 -1.86 3.16
CA LEU A 515 23.34 -1.54 3.82
C LEU A 515 23.50 -1.22 5.32
N ALA A 516 24.54 -1.77 5.96
CA ALA A 516 24.85 -1.48 7.36
C ALA A 516 25.59 -0.15 7.58
N LYS A 517 26.07 0.53 6.52
CA LYS A 517 26.71 1.82 6.64
C LYS A 517 25.74 2.90 7.13
N ASP A 518 26.25 3.84 7.92
CA ASP A 518 25.50 5.05 8.25
C ASP A 518 25.27 5.92 7.01
N GLY A 519 24.24 6.76 7.07
CA GLY A 519 23.91 7.70 5.99
C GLY A 519 23.22 7.06 4.78
N PRO A 520 22.91 7.87 3.77
CA PRO A 520 22.15 7.45 2.60
C PRO A 520 23.00 6.60 1.64
N GLN A 521 22.46 5.46 1.18
CA GLN A 521 23.12 4.57 0.23
C GLN A 521 22.24 4.39 -1.02
N PHE A 522 22.83 4.49 -2.20
CA PHE A 522 22.17 4.26 -3.48
C PHE A 522 22.88 3.10 -4.18
N VAL A 523 22.22 1.95 -4.21
CA VAL A 523 22.78 0.72 -4.78
C VAL A 523 22.11 0.46 -6.12
N ILE A 524 22.89 0.45 -7.19
CA ILE A 524 22.43 0.17 -8.55
C ILE A 524 22.74 -1.29 -8.86
N ILE A 525 21.73 -2.06 -9.14
CA ILE A 525 21.85 -3.47 -9.52
C ILE A 525 21.62 -3.58 -11.03
N GLU A 526 22.63 -3.94 -11.81
CA GLU A 526 22.46 -4.33 -13.20
C GLU A 526 21.70 -5.66 -13.23
N THR A 527 20.38 -5.57 -13.47
CA THR A 527 19.46 -6.69 -13.26
C THR A 527 19.27 -7.47 -14.56
N SER A 528 19.41 -8.79 -14.46
CA SER A 528 19.22 -9.71 -15.58
C SER A 528 17.80 -9.66 -16.15
N MET A 529 17.69 -9.54 -17.47
CA MET A 529 16.44 -9.72 -18.20
C MET A 529 16.17 -11.19 -18.55
N ASP A 530 17.21 -12.01 -18.68
CA ASP A 530 17.07 -13.45 -18.93
C ASP A 530 16.46 -14.18 -17.73
N ALA A 531 16.74 -13.74 -16.51
CA ALA A 531 16.13 -14.29 -15.30
C ALA A 531 14.60 -14.10 -15.23
N VAL A 532 14.04 -13.13 -15.96
CA VAL A 532 12.59 -12.85 -15.98
C VAL A 532 11.93 -13.19 -17.30
N ARG A 533 12.70 -13.69 -18.28
CA ARG A 533 12.17 -14.07 -19.61
C ARG A 533 11.15 -15.19 -19.48
N PRO A 534 9.99 -15.11 -20.15
CA PRO A 534 9.04 -16.21 -20.20
C PRO A 534 9.71 -17.48 -20.77
N LYS A 535 9.62 -18.60 -20.05
CA LYS A 535 10.09 -19.89 -20.57
C LYS A 535 9.22 -20.27 -21.76
N ARG A 536 9.85 -20.55 -22.90
CA ARG A 536 9.16 -21.09 -24.08
C ARG A 536 8.97 -22.59 -23.88
N GLY A 537 7.92 -23.16 -24.48
CA GLY A 537 7.60 -24.58 -24.31
C GLY A 537 8.68 -25.58 -24.76
N GLU A 538 9.77 -25.11 -25.35
CA GLU A 538 10.98 -25.90 -25.68
C GLU A 538 11.98 -25.97 -24.51
N ASP A 539 11.77 -25.14 -23.45
CA ASP A 539 12.64 -25.07 -22.26
C ASP A 539 12.01 -25.80 -21.04
N LEU A 540 10.89 -26.50 -21.24
CA LEU A 540 10.18 -27.35 -20.30
C LEU A 540 10.37 -28.82 -20.67
#